data_c139482f85f16d5a3abfe8de7c508242
#
_entry.id   c139482f85f16d5a3abfe8de7c508242
#
_cell.length_a   1.000
_cell.length_b   1.000
_cell.length_c   1.000
_cell.angle_alpha   90.00
_cell.angle_beta   90.00
_cell.angle_gamma   90.00
#
_symmetry.space_group_name_H-M   'P 1'
#
loop_
_entity.id
_entity.type
_entity.pdbx_description
1 polymer ?
#
loop_
_entity_poly.entity_id
_entity_poly.type
_entity_poly.pdbx_seq_one_letter_code
_entity_poly.pdbx_strand_id
1 'polypeptide(L)'
;MKAPIKKKNFDKDPAAELAALKERLGLNFSDKNMVVSSAEKPQEFITMPEAFVEALKIPGIPQGVTTLIHGHSNTGKSLLKNCLIASAQRMGILPVIYETESNFSFPFAIACGMRATPIYDDVEIEEIDKETGEVTVRKENRIVNYEGPFIYYDNDIIADKFGNFDYSQGKEASKKRSFPVIEDIARSMNELLDLQEEGLINQPLLFIWDSVGSIPSYRSYTSKTNNAMWDAGALSTAFNILLNNRIPSSKKVSNPYTNTFVAINKVWLDSMSSPMAAPSIKMKGGNALLYSSRLTILLGGKISAATQKLTAEFKGEKYTYGLISKIAVEKNQLDAPYSITYSGKFCCVPDGMVPESKKDEYKKENISKIAKQLVDQLKEKGKNVEINTDEIVFTEEESDD
;
A
#
# COMPACT_ATOMS: atom_id res chain seq x y z
N MET A 1 -53.95 -30.67 -29.01
CA MET A 1 -54.21 -29.33 -29.55
C MET A 1 -53.16 -28.39 -29.06
N LYS A 2 -52.28 -27.87 -29.94
CA LYS A 2 -51.29 -26.85 -29.59
C LYS A 2 -51.99 -25.49 -29.58
N ALA A 3 -51.88 -24.74 -28.52
CA ALA A 3 -52.41 -23.38 -28.43
C ALA A 3 -51.76 -22.49 -29.49
N PRO A 4 -52.51 -21.58 -30.15
CA PRO A 4 -51.97 -20.71 -31.17
C PRO A 4 -50.97 -19.72 -30.58
N ILE A 5 -49.78 -19.66 -31.18
CA ILE A 5 -48.78 -18.65 -30.91
C ILE A 5 -49.38 -17.29 -31.32
N LYS A 6 -49.66 -16.42 -30.32
CA LYS A 6 -50.07 -15.04 -30.59
C LYS A 6 -48.96 -14.36 -31.37
N LYS A 7 -49.24 -13.94 -32.62
CA LYS A 7 -48.37 -13.08 -33.42
C LYS A 7 -48.19 -11.77 -32.61
N LYS A 8 -46.95 -11.47 -32.24
CA LYS A 8 -46.58 -10.15 -31.71
C LYS A 8 -46.83 -9.12 -32.82
N ASN A 9 -47.65 -8.12 -32.53
CA ASN A 9 -47.76 -6.95 -33.38
C ASN A 9 -46.40 -6.19 -33.33
N PHE A 10 -45.74 -6.15 -34.48
CA PHE A 10 -44.47 -5.44 -34.67
C PHE A 10 -44.65 -3.96 -35.05
N ASP A 11 -45.86 -3.40 -34.89
CA ASP A 11 -46.18 -2.03 -35.29
C ASP A 11 -45.92 -0.95 -34.22
N LYS A 12 -45.23 -1.29 -33.14
CA LYS A 12 -44.85 -0.29 -32.16
C LYS A 12 -43.40 0.12 -32.35
N ASP A 13 -43.17 1.43 -32.43
CA ASP A 13 -41.85 2.01 -32.49
C ASP A 13 -41.02 1.54 -31.25
N PRO A 14 -39.91 0.80 -31.47
CA PRO A 14 -39.07 0.32 -30.36
C PRO A 14 -38.55 1.42 -29.46
N ALA A 15 -38.39 2.62 -30.01
CA ALA A 15 -37.91 3.79 -29.22
C ALA A 15 -39.01 4.29 -28.26
N ALA A 16 -40.27 4.30 -28.73
CA ALA A 16 -41.42 4.70 -27.89
C ALA A 16 -41.70 3.66 -26.79
N GLU A 17 -41.58 2.35 -27.05
CA GLU A 17 -41.71 1.30 -26.05
C GLU A 17 -40.61 1.38 -25.00
N LEU A 18 -39.35 1.66 -25.41
CA LEU A 18 -38.24 1.85 -24.49
C LEU A 18 -38.41 3.09 -23.62
N ALA A 19 -38.90 4.20 -24.20
CA ALA A 19 -39.18 5.42 -23.45
C ALA A 19 -40.28 5.19 -22.38
N ALA A 20 -41.39 4.54 -22.75
CA ALA A 20 -42.45 4.18 -21.81
C ALA A 20 -41.99 3.20 -20.72
N LEU A 21 -41.07 2.28 -21.05
CA LEU A 21 -40.49 1.36 -20.09
C LEU A 21 -39.60 2.10 -19.10
N LYS A 22 -38.76 3.05 -19.55
CA LYS A 22 -37.89 3.90 -18.72
C LYS A 22 -38.70 4.75 -17.77
N GLU A 23 -39.78 5.37 -18.26
CA GLU A 23 -40.70 6.16 -17.43
C GLU A 23 -41.36 5.29 -16.35
N ARG A 24 -41.86 4.09 -16.72
CA ARG A 24 -42.48 3.15 -15.78
C ARG A 24 -41.51 2.63 -14.70
N LEU A 25 -40.22 2.54 -15.04
CA LEU A 25 -39.16 2.13 -14.12
C LEU A 25 -38.60 3.29 -13.29
N GLY A 26 -39.09 4.52 -13.47
CA GLY A 26 -38.53 5.72 -12.84
C GLY A 26 -37.13 6.08 -13.35
N LEU A 27 -36.73 5.52 -14.49
CA LEU A 27 -35.42 5.77 -15.11
C LEU A 27 -35.54 6.96 -16.08
N ASN A 28 -35.83 8.14 -15.56
CA ASN A 28 -35.97 9.33 -16.40
C ASN A 28 -34.59 9.94 -16.65
N PHE A 29 -33.93 9.53 -17.75
CA PHE A 29 -32.60 10.01 -18.16
C PHE A 29 -32.60 11.51 -18.56
N SER A 30 -33.75 12.15 -18.62
CA SER A 30 -33.87 13.61 -18.78
C SER A 30 -33.69 14.36 -17.47
N ASP A 31 -33.68 13.66 -16.32
CA ASP A 31 -33.32 14.27 -15.05
C ASP A 31 -31.80 14.56 -15.04
N LYS A 32 -31.46 15.86 -15.14
CA LYS A 32 -30.07 16.33 -15.13
C LYS A 32 -29.30 15.83 -13.91
N ASN A 33 -29.97 15.60 -12.79
CA ASN A 33 -29.35 15.10 -11.57
C ASN A 33 -28.93 13.62 -11.69
N MET A 34 -29.71 12.78 -12.39
CA MET A 34 -29.32 11.38 -12.60
C MET A 34 -28.14 11.24 -13.58
N VAL A 35 -28.10 12.06 -14.63
CA VAL A 35 -26.97 12.04 -15.59
C VAL A 35 -25.69 12.54 -14.92
N VAL A 36 -25.79 13.65 -14.18
CA VAL A 36 -24.63 14.23 -13.46
C VAL A 36 -24.13 13.30 -12.33
N SER A 37 -25.06 12.61 -11.62
CA SER A 37 -24.68 11.70 -10.55
C SER A 37 -23.98 10.42 -11.01
N SER A 38 -24.16 10.01 -12.26
CA SER A 38 -23.51 8.84 -12.86
C SER A 38 -22.21 9.17 -13.61
N ALA A 39 -21.97 10.43 -13.95
CA ALA A 39 -20.76 10.84 -14.66
C ALA A 39 -19.53 10.67 -13.74
N GLU A 40 -18.48 10.12 -14.29
CA GLU A 40 -17.17 9.98 -13.61
C GLU A 40 -16.24 11.12 -13.99
N LYS A 41 -15.40 11.53 -13.03
CA LYS A 41 -14.27 12.40 -13.29
C LYS A 41 -13.25 11.71 -14.20
N PRO A 42 -12.47 12.45 -14.98
CA PRO A 42 -11.34 11.89 -15.71
C PRO A 42 -10.41 11.09 -14.78
N GLN A 43 -9.72 10.09 -15.32
CA GLN A 43 -8.76 9.34 -14.52
C GLN A 43 -7.60 10.24 -14.13
N GLU A 44 -7.46 10.47 -12.83
CA GLU A 44 -6.34 11.16 -12.21
C GLU A 44 -5.42 10.17 -11.52
N PHE A 45 -4.17 10.62 -11.26
CA PHE A 45 -3.15 9.79 -10.64
C PHE A 45 -2.51 10.53 -9.46
N ILE A 46 -2.21 9.80 -8.40
CA ILE A 46 -1.24 10.26 -7.41
C ILE A 46 0.12 10.05 -8.07
N THR A 47 0.77 11.16 -8.42
CA THR A 47 2.01 11.14 -9.19
C THR A 47 3.11 10.38 -8.46
N MET A 48 3.88 9.58 -9.18
CA MET A 48 4.98 8.80 -8.61
C MET A 48 6.33 9.30 -9.14
N PRO A 49 7.46 8.96 -8.49
CA PRO A 49 8.78 9.31 -8.97
C PRO A 49 9.05 8.87 -10.40
N GLU A 50 9.97 9.57 -11.09
CA GLU A 50 10.35 9.29 -12.48
C GLU A 50 10.68 7.80 -12.73
N ALA A 51 11.36 7.16 -11.78
CA ALA A 51 11.67 5.72 -11.84
C ALA A 51 10.45 4.83 -12.02
N PHE A 52 9.34 5.15 -11.34
CA PHE A 52 8.09 4.44 -11.48
C PHE A 52 7.46 4.68 -12.86
N VAL A 53 7.44 5.95 -13.29
CA VAL A 53 6.87 6.34 -14.59
C VAL A 53 7.68 5.73 -15.75
N GLU A 54 9.01 5.74 -15.64
CA GLU A 54 9.89 5.14 -16.65
C GLU A 54 9.66 3.63 -16.77
N ALA A 55 9.54 2.94 -15.64
CA ALA A 55 9.37 1.49 -15.60
C ALA A 55 7.98 1.02 -16.06
N LEU A 56 6.92 1.71 -15.68
CA LEU A 56 5.54 1.24 -15.89
C LEU A 56 4.76 2.02 -16.96
N LYS A 57 5.28 3.15 -17.43
CA LYS A 57 4.65 4.02 -18.43
C LYS A 57 3.26 4.53 -18.02
N ILE A 58 3.01 4.60 -16.71
CA ILE A 58 1.82 5.24 -16.12
C ILE A 58 2.27 6.35 -15.16
N PRO A 59 1.52 7.47 -15.03
CA PRO A 59 1.97 8.64 -14.27
C PRO A 59 2.08 8.38 -12.75
N GLY A 60 1.41 7.36 -12.25
CA GLY A 60 1.38 7.07 -10.83
C GLY A 60 0.29 6.07 -10.43
N ILE A 61 -0.15 6.16 -9.18
CA ILE A 61 -1.23 5.32 -8.65
C ILE A 61 -2.57 5.96 -9.02
N PRO A 62 -3.48 5.23 -9.71
CA PRO A 62 -4.76 5.77 -10.15
C PRO A 62 -5.66 6.10 -8.97
N GLN A 63 -6.25 7.31 -8.98
CA GLN A 63 -7.20 7.74 -7.97
C GLN A 63 -8.59 7.13 -8.17
N GLY A 64 -9.34 7.01 -7.09
CA GLY A 64 -10.73 6.54 -7.12
C GLY A 64 -10.90 5.04 -7.35
N VAL A 65 -9.82 4.28 -7.22
CA VAL A 65 -9.83 2.82 -7.41
C VAL A 65 -8.96 2.12 -6.37
N THR A 66 -9.07 0.80 -6.33
CA THR A 66 -8.20 -0.04 -5.53
C THR A 66 -6.97 -0.45 -6.35
N THR A 67 -5.78 -0.23 -5.79
CA THR A 67 -4.51 -0.74 -6.31
C THR A 67 -3.95 -1.79 -5.36
N LEU A 68 -3.54 -2.94 -5.89
CA LEU A 68 -2.84 -3.97 -5.15
C LEU A 68 -1.35 -3.95 -5.50
N ILE A 69 -0.50 -3.80 -4.50
CA ILE A 69 0.95 -3.89 -4.63
C ILE A 69 1.41 -5.15 -3.90
N HIS A 70 2.06 -6.05 -4.58
CA HIS A 70 2.55 -7.27 -3.97
C HIS A 70 3.97 -7.62 -4.44
N GLY A 71 4.64 -8.51 -3.71
CA GLY A 71 6.00 -8.93 -4.03
C GLY A 71 6.70 -9.61 -2.86
N HIS A 72 7.82 -10.23 -3.15
CA HIS A 72 8.70 -10.84 -2.15
C HIS A 72 9.24 -9.81 -1.16
N SER A 73 9.84 -10.27 -0.07
CA SER A 73 10.57 -9.39 0.86
C SER A 73 11.72 -8.70 0.12
N ASN A 74 12.14 -7.52 0.61
CA ASN A 74 13.29 -6.77 0.08
C ASN A 74 13.21 -6.35 -1.40
N THR A 75 12.00 -6.22 -1.96
CA THR A 75 11.79 -5.80 -3.36
C THR A 75 11.40 -4.33 -3.53
N GLY A 76 11.45 -3.52 -2.46
CA GLY A 76 11.16 -2.09 -2.52
C GLY A 76 9.70 -1.69 -2.25
N LYS A 77 8.85 -2.59 -1.72
CA LYS A 77 7.44 -2.25 -1.37
C LYS A 77 7.33 -1.08 -0.39
N SER A 78 8.12 -1.08 0.67
CA SER A 78 8.13 0.01 1.67
C SER A 78 8.61 1.33 1.08
N LEU A 79 9.61 1.28 0.19
CA LEU A 79 10.07 2.46 -0.55
C LEU A 79 8.97 3.03 -1.43
N LEU A 80 8.30 2.18 -2.21
CA LEU A 80 7.18 2.59 -3.07
C LEU A 80 6.04 3.22 -2.24
N LYS A 81 5.70 2.61 -1.08
CA LYS A 81 4.76 3.14 -0.10
C LYS A 81 5.16 4.55 0.36
N ASN A 82 6.40 4.73 0.79
CA ASN A 82 6.89 6.00 1.31
C ASN A 82 6.87 7.11 0.25
N CYS A 83 7.28 6.80 -0.98
CA CYS A 83 7.18 7.73 -2.11
C CYS A 83 5.71 8.10 -2.42
N LEU A 84 4.79 7.15 -2.32
CA LEU A 84 3.37 7.38 -2.51
C LEU A 84 2.78 8.30 -1.43
N ILE A 85 3.12 8.07 -0.15
CA ILE A 85 2.73 8.93 0.97
C ILE A 85 3.21 10.38 0.72
N ALA A 86 4.48 10.54 0.41
CA ALA A 86 5.07 11.86 0.13
C ALA A 86 4.38 12.57 -1.05
N SER A 87 4.04 11.82 -2.10
CA SER A 87 3.34 12.35 -3.27
C SER A 87 1.90 12.76 -2.94
N ALA A 88 1.17 11.94 -2.21
CA ALA A 88 -0.18 12.26 -1.76
C ALA A 88 -0.21 13.56 -0.94
N GLN A 89 0.72 13.71 0.01
CA GLN A 89 0.82 14.93 0.81
C GLN A 89 1.12 16.18 -0.03
N ARG A 90 1.95 16.06 -1.08
CA ARG A 90 2.22 17.19 -2.01
C ARG A 90 0.98 17.59 -2.81
N MET A 91 0.11 16.63 -3.11
CA MET A 91 -1.13 16.83 -3.84
C MET A 91 -2.32 17.26 -2.96
N GLY A 92 -2.13 17.42 -1.64
CA GLY A 92 -3.20 17.76 -0.70
C GLY A 92 -4.14 16.59 -0.40
N ILE A 93 -3.70 15.37 -0.68
CA ILE A 93 -4.42 14.13 -0.34
C ILE A 93 -3.93 13.67 1.03
N LEU A 94 -4.84 13.33 1.94
CA LEU A 94 -4.52 12.85 3.28
C LEU A 94 -4.20 11.36 3.27
N PRO A 95 -2.94 10.96 3.50
CA PRO A 95 -2.60 9.55 3.68
C PRO A 95 -3.15 9.04 5.02
N VAL A 96 -3.85 7.91 4.96
CA VAL A 96 -4.28 7.11 6.11
C VAL A 96 -3.52 5.80 6.06
N ILE A 97 -2.59 5.60 6.97
CA ILE A 97 -1.61 4.51 6.96
C ILE A 97 -2.02 3.49 8.02
N TYR A 98 -2.35 2.28 7.59
CA TYR A 98 -2.54 1.12 8.46
C TYR A 98 -1.29 0.26 8.38
N GLU A 99 -0.46 0.34 9.41
CA GLU A 99 0.80 -0.40 9.53
C GLU A 99 0.61 -1.59 10.47
N THR A 100 0.45 -2.76 9.90
CA THR A 100 0.14 -3.97 10.65
C THR A 100 1.30 -4.98 10.71
N GLU A 101 2.48 -4.60 10.21
CA GLU A 101 3.72 -5.40 10.30
C GLU A 101 4.68 -4.92 11.40
N SER A 102 4.40 -3.78 12.03
CA SER A 102 5.26 -3.14 13.06
C SER A 102 6.67 -2.83 12.54
N ASN A 103 6.79 -2.41 11.29
CA ASN A 103 8.08 -2.14 10.64
C ASN A 103 8.18 -0.76 9.94
N PHE A 104 7.26 0.17 10.23
CA PHE A 104 7.29 1.50 9.65
C PHE A 104 8.42 2.34 10.23
N SER A 105 9.27 2.87 9.35
CA SER A 105 10.35 3.78 9.73
C SER A 105 10.02 5.20 9.31
N PHE A 106 9.65 6.06 10.26
CA PHE A 106 9.46 7.49 10.00
C PHE A 106 10.71 8.18 9.43
N PRO A 107 11.94 7.93 9.95
CA PRO A 107 13.15 8.50 9.36
C PRO A 107 13.30 8.15 7.88
N PHE A 108 13.04 6.89 7.51
CA PHE A 108 13.11 6.47 6.10
C PHE A 108 11.98 7.09 5.26
N ALA A 109 10.77 7.19 5.78
CA ALA A 109 9.67 7.84 5.10
C ALA A 109 9.93 9.34 4.86
N ILE A 110 10.55 10.03 5.83
CA ILE A 110 10.98 11.42 5.72
C ILE A 110 12.09 11.56 4.67
N ALA A 111 13.07 10.65 4.64
CA ALA A 111 14.10 10.62 3.59
C ALA A 111 13.50 10.46 2.19
N CYS A 112 12.39 9.72 2.05
CA CYS A 112 11.61 9.60 0.82
C CYS A 112 10.72 10.81 0.51
N GLY A 113 10.73 11.85 1.38
CA GLY A 113 9.99 13.10 1.18
C GLY A 113 8.64 13.19 1.91
N MET A 114 8.33 12.28 2.82
CA MET A 114 7.17 12.40 3.71
C MET A 114 7.31 13.63 4.61
N ARG A 115 6.25 14.40 4.71
CA ARG A 115 6.17 15.52 5.67
C ARG A 115 5.73 14.97 7.02
N ALA A 116 6.69 14.84 7.93
CA ALA A 116 6.47 14.47 9.32
C ALA A 116 7.53 15.14 10.19
N THR A 117 7.11 15.68 11.32
CA THR A 117 7.98 16.37 12.30
C THR A 117 8.07 15.53 13.56
N PRO A 118 9.26 15.17 14.04
CA PRO A 118 9.41 14.44 15.29
C PRO A 118 9.02 15.31 16.50
N ILE A 119 8.30 14.71 17.43
CA ILE A 119 7.95 15.27 18.73
C ILE A 119 8.88 14.64 19.76
N TYR A 120 9.57 15.48 20.52
CA TYR A 120 10.51 15.07 21.57
C TYR A 120 9.88 15.26 22.94
N ASP A 121 10.18 14.34 23.85
CA ASP A 121 9.83 14.45 25.26
C ASP A 121 10.93 13.80 26.13
N ASP A 122 10.96 14.17 27.39
CA ASP A 122 11.88 13.60 28.39
C ASP A 122 11.31 12.28 28.92
N VAL A 123 11.90 11.17 28.49
CA VAL A 123 11.50 9.82 28.91
C VAL A 123 12.40 9.38 30.09
N GLU A 124 11.78 8.87 31.13
CA GLU A 124 12.50 8.25 32.26
C GLU A 124 12.94 6.84 31.86
N ILE A 125 14.25 6.60 31.96
CA ILE A 125 14.86 5.31 31.63
C ILE A 125 15.42 4.73 32.92
N GLU A 126 14.96 3.53 33.26
CA GLU A 126 15.50 2.75 34.35
C GLU A 126 16.71 1.93 33.87
N GLU A 127 17.87 2.19 34.43
CA GLU A 127 19.07 1.38 34.22
C GLU A 127 19.32 0.53 35.48
N ILE A 128 19.33 -0.79 35.29
CA ILE A 128 19.63 -1.73 36.38
C ILE A 128 21.10 -2.12 36.27
N ASP A 129 21.87 -1.75 37.27
CA ASP A 129 23.24 -2.25 37.37
C ASP A 129 23.23 -3.77 37.58
N LYS A 130 23.88 -4.48 36.67
CA LYS A 130 23.86 -5.96 36.64
C LYS A 130 24.65 -6.60 37.80
N GLU A 131 25.57 -5.85 38.45
CA GLU A 131 26.40 -6.38 39.54
C GLU A 131 25.79 -6.04 40.91
N THR A 132 25.24 -4.85 41.06
CA THR A 132 24.70 -4.38 42.34
C THR A 132 23.19 -4.52 42.47
N GLY A 133 22.47 -4.63 41.34
CA GLY A 133 21.00 -4.62 41.27
C GLY A 133 20.40 -3.25 41.57
N GLU A 134 21.20 -2.18 41.67
CA GLU A 134 20.70 -0.83 41.86
C GLU A 134 20.00 -0.32 40.61
N VAL A 135 18.82 0.30 40.80
CA VAL A 135 18.04 0.94 39.75
C VAL A 135 18.33 2.43 39.76
N THR A 136 18.93 2.92 38.70
CA THR A 136 19.12 4.36 38.48
C THR A 136 18.13 4.85 37.42
N VAL A 137 17.44 5.96 37.70
CA VAL A 137 16.49 6.59 36.74
C VAL A 137 17.17 7.82 36.15
N ARG A 138 17.32 7.84 34.85
CA ARG A 138 17.77 9.01 34.08
C ARG A 138 16.71 9.51 33.12
N LYS A 139 16.66 10.83 32.90
CA LYS A 139 15.84 11.43 31.86
C LYS A 139 16.65 11.55 30.59
N GLU A 140 16.07 11.11 29.50
CA GLU A 140 16.64 11.21 28.15
C GLU A 140 15.62 11.81 27.19
N ASN A 141 16.02 12.85 26.48
CA ASN A 141 15.18 13.46 25.46
C ASN A 141 15.09 12.52 24.24
N ARG A 142 13.92 11.96 24.00
CA ARG A 142 13.66 10.99 22.92
C ARG A 142 12.51 11.42 22.04
N ILE A 143 12.53 10.95 20.79
CA ILE A 143 11.37 11.07 19.93
C ILE A 143 10.28 10.15 20.47
N VAL A 144 9.14 10.73 20.85
CA VAL A 144 7.98 10.00 21.38
C VAL A 144 6.85 9.87 20.36
N ASN A 145 6.82 10.73 19.36
CA ASN A 145 5.77 10.70 18.31
C ASN A 145 6.23 11.49 17.07
N TYR A 146 5.38 11.47 16.03
CA TYR A 146 5.52 12.28 14.83
C TYR A 146 4.19 12.95 14.51
N GLU A 147 4.22 14.21 14.10
CA GLU A 147 3.07 14.96 13.63
C GLU A 147 3.23 15.36 12.15
N GLY A 148 2.11 15.58 11.46
CA GLY A 148 2.10 16.00 10.06
C GLY A 148 0.76 15.75 9.39
N PRO A 149 0.64 16.05 8.09
CA PRO A 149 -0.59 15.83 7.33
C PRO A 149 -0.75 14.35 6.93
N PHE A 150 -0.96 13.49 7.92
CA PHE A 150 -1.24 12.06 7.78
C PHE A 150 -2.03 11.54 8.99
N ILE A 151 -2.68 10.41 8.82
CA ILE A 151 -3.23 9.60 9.92
C ILE A 151 -2.46 8.28 9.94
N TYR A 152 -1.97 7.91 11.12
CA TYR A 152 -1.18 6.68 11.30
C TYR A 152 -1.84 5.78 12.32
N TYR A 153 -2.02 4.53 11.95
CA TYR A 153 -2.54 3.47 12.78
C TYR A 153 -1.57 2.29 12.77
N ASP A 154 -0.98 1.98 13.89
CA ASP A 154 -0.31 0.70 14.15
C ASP A 154 -1.25 -0.30 14.82
N ASN A 155 -0.73 -1.48 15.13
CA ASN A 155 -1.50 -2.54 15.76
C ASN A 155 -2.09 -2.12 17.12
N ASP A 156 -1.34 -1.37 17.92
CA ASP A 156 -1.76 -0.98 19.25
C ASP A 156 -2.86 0.08 19.19
N ILE A 157 -2.70 1.09 18.33
CA ILE A 157 -3.71 2.13 18.11
C ILE A 157 -5.01 1.54 17.55
N ILE A 158 -4.92 0.60 16.59
CA ILE A 158 -6.10 -0.09 16.03
C ILE A 158 -6.80 -0.91 17.12
N ALA A 159 -6.04 -1.71 17.88
CA ALA A 159 -6.59 -2.53 18.95
C ALA A 159 -7.17 -1.67 20.09
N ASP A 160 -6.55 -0.53 20.38
CA ASP A 160 -7.06 0.42 21.36
C ASP A 160 -8.39 1.00 20.94
N LYS A 161 -8.53 1.43 19.69
CA LYS A 161 -9.73 2.08 19.18
C LYS A 161 -10.88 1.10 18.90
N PHE A 162 -10.59 -0.09 18.34
CA PHE A 162 -11.62 -1.01 17.83
C PHE A 162 -11.69 -2.36 18.58
N GLY A 163 -10.75 -2.63 19.48
CA GLY A 163 -10.64 -3.92 20.18
C GLY A 163 -11.81 -4.29 21.07
N ASN A 164 -12.68 -3.33 21.42
CA ASN A 164 -13.90 -3.54 22.22
C ASN A 164 -15.12 -3.95 21.37
N PHE A 165 -14.99 -4.17 20.06
CA PHE A 165 -16.13 -4.54 19.22
C PHE A 165 -16.17 -6.04 18.92
N ASP A 166 -17.36 -6.65 19.11
CA ASP A 166 -17.65 -8.04 18.78
C ASP A 166 -18.36 -8.12 17.42
N TYR A 167 -17.59 -8.50 16.40
CA TYR A 167 -18.10 -8.63 15.03
C TYR A 167 -19.09 -9.79 14.83
N SER A 168 -19.11 -10.77 15.74
CA SER A 168 -20.08 -11.86 15.67
C SER A 168 -21.49 -11.44 16.13
N GLN A 169 -21.56 -10.46 17.02
CA GLN A 169 -22.82 -9.96 17.60
C GLN A 169 -23.17 -8.53 17.17
N GLY A 170 -22.25 -7.83 16.50
CA GLY A 170 -22.47 -6.46 16.04
C GLY A 170 -22.60 -5.44 17.18
N LYS A 171 -21.98 -5.69 18.33
CA LYS A 171 -22.05 -4.82 19.53
C LYS A 171 -20.72 -4.77 20.28
N GLU A 172 -20.63 -3.98 21.31
CA GLU A 172 -19.46 -3.95 22.19
C GLU A 172 -19.24 -5.31 22.88
N ALA A 173 -17.98 -5.71 22.92
CA ALA A 173 -17.53 -6.92 23.60
C ALA A 173 -17.35 -6.67 25.10
N SER A 174 -17.58 -7.69 25.92
CA SER A 174 -17.32 -7.62 27.37
C SER A 174 -15.85 -7.50 27.74
N LYS A 175 -14.95 -7.88 26.81
CA LYS A 175 -13.49 -7.82 26.96
C LYS A 175 -12.84 -7.27 25.71
N LYS A 176 -12.00 -6.25 25.87
CA LYS A 176 -11.20 -5.65 24.79
C LYS A 176 -10.15 -6.64 24.25
N ARG A 177 -10.03 -6.70 22.94
CA ARG A 177 -8.94 -7.43 22.26
C ARG A 177 -7.64 -6.63 22.37
N SER A 178 -6.52 -7.34 22.49
CA SER A 178 -5.17 -6.76 22.51
C SER A 178 -4.51 -6.72 21.13
N PHE A 179 -5.19 -7.19 20.10
CA PHE A 179 -4.64 -7.28 18.74
C PHE A 179 -5.72 -6.95 17.70
N PRO A 180 -5.39 -6.24 16.61
CA PRO A 180 -6.35 -5.88 15.58
C PRO A 180 -6.77 -7.07 14.73
N VAL A 181 -7.91 -6.94 14.09
CA VAL A 181 -8.42 -7.89 13.11
C VAL A 181 -8.76 -7.19 11.79
N ILE A 182 -8.90 -7.97 10.71
CA ILE A 182 -9.18 -7.45 9.36
C ILE A 182 -10.41 -6.52 9.35
N GLU A 183 -11.44 -6.86 10.10
CA GLU A 183 -12.69 -6.10 10.19
C GLU A 183 -12.49 -4.71 10.81
N ASP A 184 -11.49 -4.54 11.69
CA ASP A 184 -11.18 -3.24 12.30
C ASP A 184 -10.69 -2.23 11.26
N ILE A 185 -9.88 -2.68 10.29
CA ILE A 185 -9.40 -1.82 9.19
C ILE A 185 -10.58 -1.34 8.35
N ALA A 186 -11.47 -2.26 7.96
CA ALA A 186 -12.65 -1.91 7.17
C ALA A 186 -13.57 -0.94 7.92
N ARG A 187 -13.75 -1.14 9.23
CA ARG A 187 -14.53 -0.24 10.08
C ARG A 187 -13.89 1.15 10.15
N SER A 188 -12.59 1.23 10.40
CA SER A 188 -11.86 2.50 10.44
C SER A 188 -11.97 3.27 9.12
N MET A 189 -11.82 2.58 7.98
CA MET A 189 -11.99 3.22 6.66
C MET A 189 -13.40 3.78 6.48
N ASN A 190 -14.44 3.02 6.88
CA ASN A 190 -15.82 3.49 6.81
C ASN A 190 -16.06 4.72 7.70
N GLU A 191 -15.58 4.70 8.95
CA GLU A 191 -15.69 5.85 9.87
C GLU A 191 -15.05 7.12 9.28
N LEU A 192 -13.86 7.03 8.67
CA LEU A 192 -13.19 8.18 8.05
C LEU A 192 -13.93 8.70 6.81
N LEU A 193 -14.54 7.81 6.03
CA LEU A 193 -15.38 8.19 4.91
C LEU A 193 -16.71 8.83 5.38
N ASP A 194 -17.29 8.37 6.50
CA ASP A 194 -18.46 8.99 7.11
C ASP A 194 -18.14 10.41 7.60
N LEU A 195 -17.00 10.59 8.28
CA LEU A 195 -16.50 11.92 8.70
C LEU A 195 -16.25 12.86 7.51
N GLN A 196 -15.85 12.33 6.36
CA GLN A 196 -15.69 13.12 5.14
C GLN A 196 -17.05 13.52 4.55
N GLU A 197 -18.04 12.61 4.55
CA GLU A 197 -19.42 12.89 4.13
C GLU A 197 -20.12 13.90 5.05
N GLU A 198 -19.79 13.89 6.34
CA GLU A 198 -20.26 14.88 7.34
C GLU A 198 -19.55 16.24 7.24
N GLY A 199 -18.53 16.36 6.38
CA GLY A 199 -17.74 17.59 6.19
C GLY A 199 -16.72 17.89 7.28
N LEU A 200 -16.38 16.91 8.11
CA LEU A 200 -15.32 17.01 9.12
C LEU A 200 -13.93 16.76 8.52
N ILE A 201 -13.86 16.01 7.44
CA ILE A 201 -12.65 15.83 6.62
C ILE A 201 -12.90 16.47 5.25
N ASN A 202 -12.14 17.54 4.93
CA ASN A 202 -12.35 18.34 3.74
C ASN A 202 -11.21 18.17 2.71
N GLN A 203 -10.77 16.94 2.48
CA GLN A 203 -9.73 16.59 1.51
C GLN A 203 -9.88 15.13 1.05
N PRO A 204 -9.33 14.75 -0.13
CA PRO A 204 -9.30 13.37 -0.57
C PRO A 204 -8.51 12.48 0.39
N LEU A 205 -8.89 11.21 0.52
CA LEU A 205 -8.24 10.22 1.37
C LEU A 205 -7.48 9.20 0.51
N LEU A 206 -6.25 8.92 0.91
CA LEU A 206 -5.48 7.78 0.42
C LEU A 206 -5.31 6.76 1.56
N PHE A 207 -6.06 5.68 1.51
CA PHE A 207 -5.90 4.57 2.43
C PHE A 207 -4.77 3.66 1.96
N ILE A 208 -3.82 3.36 2.84
CA ILE A 208 -2.70 2.45 2.59
C ILE A 208 -2.69 1.40 3.69
N TRP A 209 -2.78 0.12 3.33
CA TRP A 209 -2.68 -0.98 4.29
C TRP A 209 -1.45 -1.85 4.02
N ASP A 210 -0.49 -1.83 4.92
CA ASP A 210 0.76 -2.60 4.88
C ASP A 210 0.92 -3.45 6.16
N SER A 211 0.67 -4.75 6.09
CA SER A 211 0.21 -5.52 4.95
C SER A 211 -1.08 -6.28 5.28
N VAL A 212 -1.84 -6.56 4.23
CA VAL A 212 -3.10 -7.30 4.33
C VAL A 212 -2.94 -8.68 5.00
N GLY A 213 -1.78 -9.29 4.80
CA GLY A 213 -1.50 -10.63 5.31
C GLY A 213 -1.04 -10.73 6.76
N SER A 214 -0.84 -9.62 7.48
CA SER A 214 -0.20 -9.61 8.80
C SER A 214 -1.16 -9.85 9.97
N ILE A 215 -2.43 -9.54 9.80
CA ILE A 215 -3.46 -9.69 10.85
C ILE A 215 -4.51 -10.74 10.50
N PRO A 216 -5.12 -11.40 11.51
CA PRO A 216 -6.17 -12.40 11.30
C PRO A 216 -7.55 -11.74 11.13
N SER A 217 -8.52 -12.52 10.66
CA SER A 217 -9.94 -12.18 10.81
C SER A 217 -10.39 -12.32 12.26
N TYR A 218 -11.51 -11.67 12.61
CA TYR A 218 -12.12 -11.79 13.94
C TYR A 218 -12.41 -13.26 14.29
N ARG A 219 -12.88 -14.04 13.30
CA ARG A 219 -13.14 -15.48 13.48
C ARG A 219 -11.86 -16.26 13.74
N SER A 220 -10.79 -16.01 12.99
CA SER A 220 -9.49 -16.67 13.22
C SER A 220 -8.94 -16.33 14.60
N TYR A 221 -9.03 -15.06 15.00
CA TYR A 221 -8.59 -14.59 16.31
C TYR A 221 -9.35 -15.24 17.46
N THR A 222 -10.67 -15.24 17.42
CA THR A 222 -11.51 -15.78 18.51
C THR A 222 -11.43 -17.30 18.63
N SER A 223 -11.28 -17.99 17.51
CA SER A 223 -11.10 -19.45 17.47
C SER A 223 -9.67 -19.89 17.77
N LYS A 224 -8.72 -18.95 17.94
CA LYS A 224 -7.28 -19.22 18.11
C LYS A 224 -6.71 -20.15 17.03
N THR A 225 -7.25 -20.05 15.81
CA THR A 225 -6.90 -20.90 14.67
C THR A 225 -6.54 -20.02 13.49
N ASN A 226 -5.33 -20.16 12.97
CA ASN A 226 -4.93 -19.47 11.75
C ASN A 226 -5.58 -20.17 10.54
N ASN A 227 -6.66 -19.61 10.01
CA ASN A 227 -7.41 -20.18 8.89
C ASN A 227 -7.53 -19.19 7.74
N ALA A 228 -6.75 -19.43 6.68
CA ALA A 228 -6.69 -18.59 5.49
C ALA A 228 -8.05 -18.41 4.78
N MET A 229 -8.97 -19.40 4.88
CA MET A 229 -10.31 -19.28 4.30
C MET A 229 -11.17 -18.28 5.08
N TRP A 230 -11.05 -18.24 6.41
CA TRP A 230 -11.78 -17.28 7.23
C TRP A 230 -11.26 -15.87 7.02
N ASP A 231 -9.94 -15.71 6.89
CA ASP A 231 -9.31 -14.42 6.59
C ASP A 231 -9.72 -13.91 5.20
N ALA A 232 -9.74 -14.78 4.20
CA ALA A 232 -10.23 -14.46 2.85
C ALA A 232 -11.74 -14.11 2.87
N GLY A 233 -12.54 -14.82 3.66
CA GLY A 233 -13.95 -14.53 3.89
C GLY A 233 -14.18 -13.17 4.53
N ALA A 234 -13.41 -12.81 5.54
CA ALA A 234 -13.47 -11.51 6.21
C ALA A 234 -13.13 -10.37 5.25
N LEU A 235 -12.05 -10.51 4.45
CA LEU A 235 -11.70 -9.54 3.41
C LEU A 235 -12.83 -9.38 2.40
N SER A 236 -13.40 -10.48 1.93
CA SER A 236 -14.50 -10.44 0.96
C SER A 236 -15.77 -9.78 1.50
N THR A 237 -16.09 -9.97 2.78
CA THR A 237 -17.32 -9.44 3.39
C THR A 237 -17.15 -8.03 3.95
N ALA A 238 -16.13 -7.80 4.79
CA ALA A 238 -15.92 -6.52 5.44
C ALA A 238 -15.55 -5.40 4.46
N PHE A 239 -14.78 -5.72 3.43
CA PHE A 239 -14.35 -4.75 2.41
C PHE A 239 -15.27 -4.64 1.20
N ASN A 240 -16.33 -5.46 1.11
CA ASN A 240 -17.19 -5.49 -0.08
C ASN A 240 -17.74 -4.11 -0.47
N ILE A 241 -18.34 -3.41 0.49
CA ILE A 241 -18.92 -2.08 0.26
C ILE A 241 -17.83 -1.07 -0.07
N LEU A 242 -16.70 -1.12 0.63
CA LEU A 242 -15.56 -0.23 0.38
C LEU A 242 -15.02 -0.37 -1.04
N LEU A 243 -14.70 -1.61 -1.45
CA LEU A 243 -14.01 -1.90 -2.70
C LEU A 243 -14.92 -1.78 -3.92
N ASN A 244 -16.20 -2.12 -3.79
CA ASN A 244 -17.13 -2.16 -4.93
C ASN A 244 -18.05 -0.94 -4.99
N ASN A 245 -18.12 -0.12 -3.94
CA ASN A 245 -19.01 1.04 -3.89
C ASN A 245 -18.29 2.30 -3.43
N ARG A 246 -17.91 2.43 -2.14
CA ARG A 246 -17.47 3.71 -1.56
C ARG A 246 -16.23 4.29 -2.25
N ILE A 247 -15.20 3.49 -2.49
CA ILE A 247 -13.99 3.94 -3.21
C ILE A 247 -14.30 4.25 -4.68
N PRO A 248 -14.89 3.35 -5.50
CA PRO A 248 -15.17 3.66 -6.90
C PRO A 248 -16.19 4.81 -7.09
N SER A 249 -17.21 4.89 -6.25
CA SER A 249 -18.21 5.95 -6.39
C SER A 249 -17.66 7.35 -6.04
N SER A 250 -16.54 7.44 -5.34
CA SER A 250 -15.85 8.71 -5.06
C SER A 250 -15.36 9.42 -6.35
N LYS A 251 -15.21 8.68 -7.48
CA LYS A 251 -14.92 9.25 -8.81
C LYS A 251 -16.08 9.97 -9.45
N LYS A 252 -17.30 9.82 -8.96
CA LYS A 252 -18.46 10.50 -9.54
C LYS A 252 -18.30 12.01 -9.42
N VAL A 253 -18.75 12.73 -10.44
CA VAL A 253 -18.68 14.21 -10.48
C VAL A 253 -19.42 14.84 -9.31
N SER A 254 -20.47 14.16 -8.79
CA SER A 254 -21.23 14.62 -7.62
C SER A 254 -20.45 14.59 -6.31
N ASN A 255 -19.38 13.82 -6.21
CA ASN A 255 -18.57 13.73 -5.00
C ASN A 255 -17.41 14.77 -5.05
N PRO A 256 -17.22 15.56 -3.98
CA PRO A 256 -16.17 16.57 -3.96
C PRO A 256 -14.76 15.96 -3.94
N TYR A 257 -14.60 14.81 -3.32
CA TYR A 257 -13.30 14.16 -3.10
C TYR A 257 -13.24 12.79 -3.76
N THR A 258 -12.09 12.47 -4.35
CA THR A 258 -11.79 11.16 -4.92
C THR A 258 -10.90 10.38 -3.96
N ASN A 259 -11.43 9.31 -3.37
CA ASN A 259 -10.73 8.50 -2.38
C ASN A 259 -10.08 7.28 -3.03
N THR A 260 -8.91 6.88 -2.54
CA THR A 260 -8.09 5.82 -3.15
C THR A 260 -7.70 4.80 -2.09
N PHE A 261 -7.66 3.53 -2.45
CA PHE A 261 -7.17 2.47 -1.58
C PHE A 261 -6.00 1.72 -2.21
N VAL A 262 -4.93 1.59 -1.45
CA VAL A 262 -3.73 0.82 -1.82
C VAL A 262 -3.51 -0.27 -0.78
N ALA A 263 -3.63 -1.51 -1.22
CA ALA A 263 -3.34 -2.68 -0.41
C ALA A 263 -1.94 -3.20 -0.75
N ILE A 264 -1.12 -3.42 0.27
CA ILE A 264 0.21 -4.00 0.12
C ILE A 264 0.17 -5.42 0.67
N ASN A 265 0.80 -6.37 -0.04
CA ASN A 265 0.82 -7.75 0.39
C ASN A 265 2.17 -8.42 0.08
N LYS A 266 2.53 -9.40 0.90
CA LYS A 266 3.66 -10.30 0.63
C LYS A 266 3.19 -11.47 -0.22
N VAL A 267 4.09 -11.99 -1.03
CA VAL A 267 3.89 -13.22 -1.78
C VAL A 267 4.85 -14.30 -1.31
N TRP A 268 4.45 -15.53 -1.49
CA TRP A 268 5.31 -16.70 -1.31
C TRP A 268 5.04 -17.72 -2.41
N LEU A 269 6.01 -18.60 -2.62
CA LEU A 269 5.85 -19.69 -3.58
C LEU A 269 4.84 -20.72 -3.10
N ASP A 270 3.98 -21.17 -4.00
CA ASP A 270 3.10 -22.30 -3.75
C ASP A 270 3.88 -23.61 -3.90
N SER A 271 4.37 -24.12 -2.76
CA SER A 271 5.08 -25.42 -2.70
C SER A 271 4.16 -26.63 -2.89
N MET A 272 2.83 -26.42 -2.89
CA MET A 272 1.82 -27.48 -3.05
C MET A 272 1.39 -27.67 -4.49
N SER A 273 1.91 -26.87 -5.43
CA SER A 273 1.68 -27.12 -6.85
C SER A 273 2.33 -28.44 -7.26
N SER A 274 1.62 -29.20 -8.13
CA SER A 274 2.15 -30.45 -8.69
C SER A 274 3.58 -30.25 -9.20
N PRO A 275 4.50 -31.22 -9.03
CA PRO A 275 5.86 -31.13 -9.55
C PRO A 275 5.96 -30.80 -11.05
N MET A 276 4.87 -31.02 -11.78
CA MET A 276 4.76 -30.70 -13.23
C MET A 276 4.12 -29.33 -13.50
N ALA A 277 3.62 -28.63 -12.48
CA ALA A 277 3.03 -27.28 -12.66
C ALA A 277 4.13 -26.21 -12.55
N ALA A 278 4.01 -25.15 -13.34
CA ALA A 278 4.88 -23.99 -13.20
C ALA A 278 4.71 -23.40 -11.79
N PRO A 279 5.80 -22.96 -11.14
CA PRO A 279 5.72 -22.29 -9.83
C PRO A 279 4.73 -21.12 -9.89
N SER A 280 3.82 -21.08 -8.91
CA SER A 280 2.87 -19.98 -8.76
C SER A 280 3.09 -19.25 -7.46
N ILE A 281 2.78 -17.96 -7.43
CA ILE A 281 2.80 -17.17 -6.21
C ILE A 281 1.43 -17.15 -5.56
N LYS A 282 1.43 -17.24 -4.24
CA LYS A 282 0.23 -17.06 -3.41
C LYS A 282 0.33 -15.80 -2.58
N MET A 283 -0.81 -15.21 -2.30
CA MET A 283 -0.97 -14.08 -1.36
C MET A 283 -1.88 -14.50 -0.21
N LYS A 284 -1.63 -13.98 0.98
CA LYS A 284 -2.59 -14.12 2.09
C LYS A 284 -3.82 -13.24 1.84
N GLY A 285 -4.98 -13.70 2.32
CA GLY A 285 -6.24 -12.97 2.16
C GLY A 285 -7.05 -13.33 0.90
N GLY A 286 -6.63 -14.33 0.14
CA GLY A 286 -7.37 -14.84 -1.01
C GLY A 286 -7.45 -13.86 -2.19
N ASN A 287 -8.43 -14.07 -3.07
CA ASN A 287 -8.52 -13.35 -4.34
C ASN A 287 -9.39 -12.08 -4.28
N ALA A 288 -10.01 -11.74 -3.15
CA ALA A 288 -10.95 -10.63 -3.07
C ALA A 288 -10.31 -9.30 -3.51
N LEU A 289 -9.14 -8.98 -2.98
CA LEU A 289 -8.40 -7.76 -3.36
C LEU A 289 -7.89 -7.82 -4.80
N LEU A 290 -7.44 -8.97 -5.27
CA LEU A 290 -6.98 -9.14 -6.65
C LEU A 290 -8.12 -8.88 -7.65
N TYR A 291 -9.32 -9.39 -7.37
CA TYR A 291 -10.48 -9.18 -8.25
C TYR A 291 -10.99 -7.75 -8.20
N SER A 292 -11.02 -7.13 -7.05
CA SER A 292 -11.51 -5.75 -6.87
C SER A 292 -10.49 -4.69 -7.29
N SER A 293 -9.18 -5.01 -7.34
CA SER A 293 -8.17 -4.05 -7.81
C SER A 293 -8.33 -3.76 -9.31
N ARG A 294 -8.18 -2.48 -9.67
CA ARG A 294 -8.09 -2.04 -11.07
C ARG A 294 -6.66 -2.07 -11.60
N LEU A 295 -5.70 -1.90 -10.70
CA LEU A 295 -4.28 -1.99 -10.98
C LEU A 295 -3.63 -2.98 -10.01
N THR A 296 -2.83 -3.92 -10.52
CA THR A 296 -2.02 -4.83 -9.71
C THR A 296 -0.56 -4.72 -10.14
N ILE A 297 0.30 -4.43 -9.17
CA ILE A 297 1.73 -4.22 -9.37
C ILE A 297 2.50 -5.30 -8.60
N LEU A 298 3.35 -6.03 -9.31
CA LEU A 298 4.33 -6.97 -8.73
C LEU A 298 5.69 -6.30 -8.60
N LEU A 299 6.28 -6.38 -7.43
CA LEU A 299 7.67 -6.01 -7.15
C LEU A 299 8.54 -7.26 -7.00
N GLY A 300 9.67 -7.28 -7.68
CA GLY A 300 10.53 -8.44 -7.79
C GLY A 300 10.12 -9.38 -8.93
N GLY A 301 10.59 -10.62 -8.88
CA GLY A 301 10.23 -11.67 -9.82
C GLY A 301 9.03 -12.51 -9.34
N LYS A 302 8.53 -13.38 -10.21
CA LYS A 302 7.46 -14.32 -9.87
C LYS A 302 7.93 -15.46 -8.97
N ILE A 303 9.18 -15.85 -9.07
CA ILE A 303 9.73 -17.04 -8.39
C ILE A 303 10.59 -16.64 -7.20
N SER A 304 11.29 -15.53 -7.29
CA SER A 304 12.19 -15.00 -6.27
C SER A 304 12.13 -13.47 -6.24
N ALA A 305 12.77 -12.84 -5.27
CA ALA A 305 12.91 -11.38 -5.21
C ALA A 305 13.57 -10.85 -6.48
N ALA A 306 14.53 -11.58 -7.06
CA ALA A 306 15.27 -11.23 -8.27
C ALA A 306 15.83 -9.80 -8.21
N THR A 307 16.36 -9.41 -7.06
CA THR A 307 17.01 -8.12 -6.82
C THR A 307 18.51 -8.22 -7.04
N GLN A 308 19.16 -7.09 -7.36
CA GLN A 308 20.62 -6.98 -7.46
C GLN A 308 21.08 -5.92 -6.46
N LYS A 309 22.10 -6.23 -5.67
CA LYS A 309 22.69 -5.28 -4.72
C LYS A 309 23.58 -4.29 -5.46
N LEU A 310 23.45 -3.01 -5.15
CA LEU A 310 24.37 -1.96 -5.56
C LEU A 310 25.39 -1.80 -4.44
N THR A 311 26.63 -2.21 -4.67
CA THR A 311 27.65 -2.35 -3.65
C THR A 311 28.85 -1.47 -3.92
N ALA A 312 29.35 -0.81 -2.89
CA ALA A 312 30.61 -0.11 -2.85
C ALA A 312 31.61 -0.96 -2.04
N GLU A 313 32.77 -1.24 -2.60
CA GLU A 313 33.83 -2.07 -1.99
C GLU A 313 35.12 -1.27 -1.81
N PHE A 314 35.75 -1.42 -0.64
CA PHE A 314 37.06 -0.88 -0.32
C PHE A 314 37.87 -1.90 0.47
N LYS A 315 39.02 -2.34 -0.08
CA LYS A 315 39.93 -3.32 0.57
C LYS A 315 39.21 -4.58 1.08
N GLY A 316 38.27 -5.11 0.29
CA GLY A 316 37.52 -6.31 0.63
C GLY A 316 36.30 -6.11 1.55
N GLU A 317 36.09 -4.89 2.07
CA GLU A 317 34.89 -4.56 2.84
C GLU A 317 33.82 -3.95 1.94
N LYS A 318 32.59 -4.45 2.08
CA LYS A 318 31.48 -4.08 1.20
C LYS A 318 30.39 -3.32 1.95
N TYR A 319 29.83 -2.30 1.31
CA TYR A 319 28.67 -1.56 1.74
C TYR A 319 27.62 -1.55 0.64
N THR A 320 26.43 -2.08 0.92
CA THR A 320 25.31 -2.05 0.00
C THR A 320 24.58 -0.72 0.13
N TYR A 321 24.73 0.16 -0.87
CA TYR A 321 24.09 1.48 -0.89
C TYR A 321 22.75 1.51 -1.62
N GLY A 322 22.30 0.40 -2.19
CA GLY A 322 21.01 0.31 -2.86
C GLY A 322 20.73 -1.07 -3.43
N LEU A 323 19.57 -1.21 -4.03
CA LEU A 323 19.11 -2.42 -4.71
C LEU A 323 18.50 -2.06 -6.06
N ILE A 324 18.75 -2.86 -7.09
CA ILE A 324 17.98 -2.84 -8.33
C ILE A 324 16.84 -3.85 -8.16
N SER A 325 15.60 -3.41 -8.34
CA SER A 325 14.42 -4.25 -8.24
C SER A 325 13.62 -4.20 -9.54
N LYS A 326 12.92 -5.30 -9.84
CA LYS A 326 11.94 -5.36 -10.92
C LYS A 326 10.60 -4.84 -10.45
N ILE A 327 9.85 -4.23 -11.38
CA ILE A 327 8.48 -3.82 -11.17
C ILE A 327 7.68 -4.16 -12.44
N ALA A 328 6.48 -4.71 -12.27
CA ALA A 328 5.64 -5.10 -13.39
C ALA A 328 4.16 -4.84 -13.07
N VAL A 329 3.40 -4.44 -14.10
CA VAL A 329 1.95 -4.42 -14.03
C VAL A 329 1.43 -5.81 -14.41
N GLU A 330 0.77 -6.51 -13.48
CA GLU A 330 0.17 -7.83 -13.74
C GLU A 330 -1.30 -7.75 -14.14
N LYS A 331 -2.03 -6.77 -13.61
CA LYS A 331 -3.42 -6.50 -13.97
C LYS A 331 -3.59 -5.01 -14.19
N ASN A 332 -4.19 -4.65 -15.32
CA ASN A 332 -4.51 -3.28 -15.64
C ASN A 332 -5.90 -3.20 -16.26
N GLN A 333 -6.83 -2.58 -15.56
CA GLN A 333 -8.20 -2.32 -15.97
C GLN A 333 -8.49 -0.81 -16.00
N LEU A 334 -7.46 -0.01 -16.29
CA LEU A 334 -7.60 1.42 -16.52
C LEU A 334 -8.02 1.66 -17.97
N ASP A 335 -8.64 2.81 -18.21
CA ASP A 335 -9.03 3.24 -19.54
C ASP A 335 -7.81 3.66 -20.38
N ALA A 336 -7.96 3.63 -21.70
CA ALA A 336 -6.95 4.16 -22.60
C ALA A 336 -6.63 5.63 -22.30
N PRO A 337 -5.38 6.07 -22.45
CA PRO A 337 -4.22 5.35 -22.98
C PRO A 337 -3.45 4.51 -21.95
N TYR A 338 -3.92 4.38 -20.70
CA TYR A 338 -3.19 3.77 -19.59
C TYR A 338 -3.44 2.27 -19.43
N SER A 339 -4.19 1.65 -20.31
CA SER A 339 -4.62 0.23 -20.24
C SER A 339 -3.52 -0.78 -20.59
N ILE A 340 -2.29 -0.34 -20.85
CA ILE A 340 -1.18 -1.21 -21.28
C ILE A 340 -0.42 -1.71 -20.05
N THR A 341 0.09 -2.95 -20.13
CA THR A 341 0.94 -3.55 -19.10
C THR A 341 2.41 -3.43 -19.48
N TYR A 342 3.19 -2.85 -18.59
CA TYR A 342 4.63 -2.71 -18.73
C TYR A 342 5.36 -3.35 -17.57
N SER A 343 6.63 -3.63 -17.78
CA SER A 343 7.57 -4.04 -16.75
C SER A 343 8.91 -3.36 -16.98
N GLY A 344 9.58 -3.04 -15.90
CA GLY A 344 10.90 -2.41 -15.92
C GLY A 344 11.67 -2.69 -14.65
N LYS A 345 12.73 -1.94 -14.45
CA LYS A 345 13.53 -1.97 -13.23
C LYS A 345 13.70 -0.56 -12.69
N PHE A 346 14.02 -0.48 -11.42
CA PHE A 346 14.35 0.76 -10.74
C PHE A 346 15.36 0.50 -9.61
N CYS A 347 16.05 1.54 -9.18
CA CYS A 347 16.96 1.47 -8.05
C CYS A 347 16.25 1.94 -6.79
N CYS A 348 16.31 1.10 -5.76
CA CYS A 348 15.97 1.47 -4.38
C CYS A 348 17.22 2.02 -3.72
N VAL A 349 17.23 3.29 -3.36
CA VAL A 349 18.35 3.95 -2.69
C VAL A 349 17.87 4.61 -1.39
N PRO A 350 18.76 4.99 -0.46
CA PRO A 350 18.36 5.59 0.81
C PRO A 350 17.46 6.83 0.69
N ASP A 351 17.64 7.60 -0.38
CA ASP A 351 16.91 8.86 -0.61
C ASP A 351 15.62 8.67 -1.45
N GLY A 352 15.30 7.44 -1.88
CA GLY A 352 14.09 7.19 -2.66
C GLY A 352 14.25 6.22 -3.84
N MET A 353 13.46 6.44 -4.88
CA MET A 353 13.48 5.66 -6.13
C MET A 353 14.24 6.41 -7.21
N VAL A 354 15.18 5.74 -7.87
CA VAL A 354 15.95 6.27 -8.99
C VAL A 354 15.73 5.40 -10.23
N PRO A 355 15.56 5.98 -11.44
CA PRO A 355 15.53 5.20 -12.67
C PRO A 355 16.78 4.33 -12.83
N GLU A 356 16.62 3.10 -13.32
CA GLU A 356 17.78 2.24 -13.60
C GLU A 356 18.74 2.91 -14.59
N SER A 357 18.20 3.65 -15.54
CA SER A 357 18.96 4.44 -16.52
C SER A 357 19.87 5.51 -15.89
N LYS A 358 19.52 6.02 -14.70
CA LYS A 358 20.25 7.09 -13.97
C LYS A 358 21.10 6.55 -12.80
N LYS A 359 21.27 5.24 -12.66
CA LYS A 359 22.03 4.66 -11.54
C LYS A 359 23.46 5.16 -11.42
N ASP A 360 24.15 5.34 -12.57
CA ASP A 360 25.53 5.82 -12.60
C ASP A 360 25.64 7.32 -12.30
N GLU A 361 24.65 8.10 -12.68
CA GLU A 361 24.53 9.51 -12.30
C GLU A 361 24.34 9.65 -10.78
N TYR A 362 23.38 8.92 -10.21
CA TYR A 362 23.16 8.86 -8.77
C TYR A 362 24.42 8.48 -7.99
N LYS A 363 25.15 7.46 -8.45
CA LYS A 363 26.41 7.02 -7.86
C LYS A 363 27.44 8.15 -7.83
N LYS A 364 27.63 8.87 -8.95
CA LYS A 364 28.58 9.98 -9.04
C LYS A 364 28.21 11.13 -8.11
N GLU A 365 26.94 11.52 -8.06
CA GLU A 365 26.46 12.60 -7.23
C GLU A 365 26.54 12.29 -5.73
N ASN A 366 26.39 11.02 -5.35
CA ASN A 366 26.35 10.58 -3.96
C ASN A 366 27.61 9.85 -3.48
N ILE A 367 28.70 9.85 -4.26
CA ILE A 367 29.92 9.12 -3.93
C ILE A 367 30.47 9.46 -2.54
N SER A 368 30.45 10.73 -2.15
CA SER A 368 30.92 11.18 -0.83
C SER A 368 30.06 10.65 0.31
N LYS A 369 28.73 10.57 0.11
CA LYS A 369 27.82 10.00 1.10
C LYS A 369 28.04 8.48 1.23
N ILE A 370 28.21 7.79 0.11
CA ILE A 370 28.46 6.34 0.06
C ILE A 370 29.80 6.03 0.75
N ALA A 371 30.85 6.80 0.43
CA ALA A 371 32.15 6.65 1.06
C ALA A 371 32.09 6.85 2.57
N LYS A 372 31.34 7.87 3.05
CA LYS A 372 31.17 8.12 4.48
C LYS A 372 30.48 6.94 5.17
N GLN A 373 29.42 6.38 4.61
CA GLN A 373 28.72 5.22 5.17
C GLN A 373 29.64 3.98 5.23
N LEU A 374 30.47 3.78 4.22
CA LEU A 374 31.47 2.71 4.23
C LEU A 374 32.52 2.93 5.34
N VAL A 375 32.98 4.16 5.54
CA VAL A 375 33.89 4.54 6.67
C VAL A 375 33.23 4.27 8.02
N ASP A 376 31.98 4.68 8.18
CA ASP A 376 31.26 4.51 9.44
C ASP A 376 31.07 3.01 9.75
N GLN A 377 30.72 2.19 8.78
CA GLN A 377 30.66 0.72 8.92
C GLN A 377 32.02 0.11 9.28
N LEU A 378 33.12 0.64 8.73
CA LEU A 378 34.47 0.18 9.07
C LEU A 378 34.89 0.56 10.50
N LYS A 379 34.50 1.77 10.95
CA LYS A 379 34.74 2.22 12.35
C LYS A 379 33.99 1.35 13.37
N GLU A 380 32.74 0.98 13.08
CA GLU A 380 31.96 0.05 13.92
C GLU A 380 32.67 -1.32 14.08
N LYS A 381 33.40 -1.75 13.03
CA LYS A 381 34.25 -2.94 13.08
C LYS A 381 35.65 -2.70 13.69
N GLY A 382 35.88 -1.53 14.29
CA GLY A 382 37.16 -1.17 14.92
C GLY A 382 38.27 -0.81 13.95
N LYS A 383 37.95 -0.54 12.68
CA LYS A 383 38.93 -0.16 11.65
C LYS A 383 38.85 1.35 11.39
N ASN A 384 39.85 2.11 11.85
CA ASN A 384 39.98 3.53 11.50
C ASN A 384 40.68 3.67 10.16
N VAL A 385 39.95 4.05 9.12
CA VAL A 385 40.47 4.17 7.75
C VAL A 385 40.00 5.49 7.15
N GLU A 386 40.89 6.21 6.48
CA GLU A 386 40.54 7.26 5.53
C GLU A 386 40.37 6.61 4.15
N ILE A 387 39.26 6.90 3.50
CA ILE A 387 38.95 6.37 2.16
C ILE A 387 39.05 7.51 1.15
N ASN A 388 39.92 7.32 0.16
CA ASN A 388 39.85 8.13 -1.06
C ASN A 388 38.72 7.55 -1.96
N THR A 389 37.84 8.42 -2.42
CA THR A 389 36.71 8.02 -3.27
C THR A 389 37.13 7.31 -4.56
N ASP A 390 38.34 7.59 -5.07
CA ASP A 390 38.89 6.97 -6.28
C ASP A 390 39.28 5.50 -6.06
N GLU A 391 39.44 5.06 -4.81
CA GLU A 391 39.77 3.69 -4.44
C GLU A 391 38.53 2.79 -4.22
N ILE A 392 37.33 3.36 -4.31
CA ILE A 392 36.10 2.62 -4.12
C ILE A 392 35.74 1.89 -5.42
N VAL A 393 35.58 0.58 -5.35
CA VAL A 393 35.12 -0.25 -6.45
C VAL A 393 33.59 -0.43 -6.32
N PHE A 394 32.86 -0.12 -7.37
CA PHE A 394 31.41 -0.29 -7.41
C PHE A 394 31.04 -1.56 -8.18
N THR A 395 30.21 -2.40 -7.59
CA THR A 395 29.79 -3.67 -8.17
C THR A 395 28.27 -3.86 -8.07
N GLU A 396 27.73 -4.71 -8.94
CA GLU A 396 26.35 -5.19 -8.90
C GLU A 396 26.40 -6.70 -8.61
N GLU A 397 25.73 -7.12 -7.54
CA GLU A 397 25.72 -8.52 -7.10
C GLU A 397 24.30 -9.03 -7.05
N GLU A 398 24.03 -10.25 -7.52
CA GLU A 398 22.74 -10.88 -7.31
C GLU A 398 22.49 -11.06 -5.82
N SER A 399 21.26 -10.81 -5.36
CA SER A 399 20.92 -11.09 -3.98
C SER A 399 20.70 -12.58 -3.78
N ASP A 400 21.28 -13.14 -2.74
CA ASP A 400 21.18 -14.56 -2.37
C ASP A 400 19.81 -14.90 -1.73
N ASP A 401 18.69 -14.40 -2.27
CA ASP A 401 17.34 -14.65 -1.73
C ASP A 401 16.61 -15.81 -2.44
#